data_939349e87cb3ed114e91f33537a8cc08
#
_entry.id   939349e87cb3ed114e91f33537a8cc08
#
_cell.length_a   1.000
_cell.length_b   1.000
_cell.length_c   1.000
_cell.angle_alpha   90.00
_cell.angle_beta   90.00
_cell.angle_gamma   90.00
#
_symmetry.space_group_name_H-M   'P 1'
#
loop_
_entity.id
_entity.type
_entity.pdbx_description
1 polymer ?
#
loop_
_entity_poly.entity_id
_entity_poly.type
_entity_poly.pdbx_seq_one_letter_code
_entity_poly.pdbx_strand_id
1 'polypeptide(L)'
;EVNNDGVASLFNLKTIKNADKNLVAISRSGEIIVSDKFGKEKERYKIPYGATINIKDGQKVSAGDVISTWDPHTHPIITEASGTIRFEDFIDGVTVTEQVDEMTGLSNIIIMDSKKTGSTSTVKPKASLVNGRGQPIMFSGTETPIVYTFPPGAIVNIQDGSKINAGDVLARIPLESSKTSDITGGLPRVADLFEARKP
;
A
#
# COMPACT_ATOMS: atom_id res chain seq x y z
N GLU A 1 -9.16 -17.10 1.46
CA GLU A 1 -10.30 -18.04 1.37
C GLU A 1 -10.62 -18.58 2.75
N VAL A 2 -11.88 -18.92 2.99
CA VAL A 2 -12.39 -19.51 4.24
C VAL A 2 -12.40 -21.04 4.09
N ASN A 3 -12.02 -21.77 5.13
CA ASN A 3 -12.03 -23.24 5.08
C ASN A 3 -13.32 -23.85 5.66
N ASN A 4 -14.09 -23.08 6.42
CA ASN A 4 -15.31 -23.58 7.07
C ASN A 4 -16.50 -22.64 6.84
N ASP A 5 -17.69 -23.22 6.79
CA ASP A 5 -18.94 -22.44 6.79
C ASP A 5 -19.13 -21.72 8.13
N GLY A 6 -19.63 -20.51 8.07
CA GLY A 6 -19.88 -19.73 9.27
C GLY A 6 -20.41 -18.33 9.03
N VAL A 7 -20.30 -17.50 10.05
CA VAL A 7 -20.60 -16.07 9.99
C VAL A 7 -19.31 -15.30 10.16
N ALA A 8 -18.99 -14.46 9.19
CA ALA A 8 -17.80 -13.61 9.23
C ALA A 8 -18.10 -12.31 9.95
N SER A 9 -17.27 -11.97 10.93
CA SER A 9 -17.34 -10.73 11.69
C SER A 9 -16.03 -9.94 11.53
N LEU A 10 -16.15 -8.63 11.35
CA LEU A 10 -15.01 -7.73 11.24
C LEU A 10 -14.59 -7.26 12.64
N PHE A 11 -13.39 -7.62 13.06
CA PHE A 11 -12.85 -7.25 14.37
C PHE A 11 -11.69 -6.27 14.22
N ASN A 12 -11.72 -5.16 14.94
CA ASN A 12 -10.73 -4.07 14.86
C ASN A 12 -10.42 -3.60 13.43
N LEU A 13 -11.33 -3.85 12.50
CA LEU A 13 -11.15 -3.58 11.09
C LEU A 13 -11.87 -2.28 10.71
N LYS A 14 -11.10 -1.21 10.57
CA LYS A 14 -11.60 0.03 10.00
C LYS A 14 -11.51 -0.05 8.48
N THR A 15 -12.61 0.18 7.81
CA THR A 15 -12.71 0.12 6.35
C THR A 15 -13.19 1.43 5.76
N ILE A 16 -12.80 1.70 4.51
CA ILE A 16 -13.28 2.81 3.72
C ILE A 16 -13.77 2.29 2.38
N LYS A 17 -14.79 2.94 1.81
CA LYS A 17 -15.23 2.62 0.46
C LYS A 17 -14.38 3.38 -0.55
N ASN A 18 -13.80 2.64 -1.49
CA ASN A 18 -13.12 3.25 -2.64
C ASN A 18 -14.12 3.70 -3.72
N ALA A 19 -13.62 4.27 -4.83
CA ALA A 19 -14.41 4.72 -5.96
C ALA A 19 -15.27 3.59 -6.57
N ASP A 20 -14.79 2.35 -6.55
CA ASP A 20 -15.48 1.16 -7.05
C ASP A 20 -16.47 0.56 -6.05
N LYS A 21 -16.75 1.26 -4.93
CA LYS A 21 -17.62 0.83 -3.83
C LYS A 21 -17.14 -0.39 -3.05
N ASN A 22 -15.91 -0.83 -3.28
CA ASN A 22 -15.28 -1.89 -2.51
C ASN A 22 -14.83 -1.36 -1.13
N LEU A 23 -14.89 -2.23 -0.12
CA LEU A 23 -14.36 -1.93 1.20
C LEU A 23 -12.85 -2.19 1.21
N VAL A 24 -12.08 -1.20 1.64
CA VAL A 24 -10.62 -1.29 1.76
C VAL A 24 -10.23 -1.14 3.22
N ALA A 25 -9.37 -2.04 3.70
CA ALA A 25 -8.88 -2.01 5.08
C ALA A 25 -7.86 -0.88 5.28
N ILE A 26 -8.13 0.01 6.23
CA ILE A 26 -7.24 1.12 6.61
C ILE A 26 -6.69 0.98 8.04
N SER A 27 -6.97 -0.14 8.69
CA SER A 27 -6.39 -0.49 9.99
C SER A 27 -5.22 -1.45 9.84
N ARG A 28 -4.25 -1.36 10.74
CA ARG A 28 -3.06 -2.23 10.74
C ARG A 28 -3.24 -3.52 11.55
N SER A 29 -4.29 -3.59 12.37
CA SER A 29 -4.58 -4.70 13.28
C SER A 29 -5.98 -5.27 13.09
N GLY A 30 -6.54 -5.13 11.89
CA GLY A 30 -7.85 -5.67 11.57
C GLY A 30 -7.82 -7.18 11.38
N GLU A 31 -8.88 -7.83 11.80
CA GLU A 31 -9.06 -9.27 11.67
C GLU A 31 -10.48 -9.58 11.17
N ILE A 32 -10.62 -10.69 10.46
CA ILE A 32 -11.91 -11.30 10.14
C ILE A 32 -12.00 -12.61 10.91
N ILE A 33 -13.07 -12.73 11.70
CA ILE A 33 -13.34 -13.90 12.52
C ILE A 33 -14.53 -14.64 11.91
N VAL A 34 -14.36 -15.94 11.64
CA VAL A 34 -15.43 -16.81 11.18
C VAL A 34 -15.90 -17.65 12.36
N SER A 35 -17.17 -17.50 12.72
CA SER A 35 -17.81 -18.19 13.84
C SER A 35 -18.90 -19.12 13.35
N ASP A 36 -19.17 -20.19 14.11
CA ASP A 36 -20.29 -21.07 13.85
C ASP A 36 -21.63 -20.42 14.25
N LYS A 37 -22.72 -21.13 14.02
CA LYS A 37 -24.08 -20.69 14.39
C LYS A 37 -24.32 -20.50 15.89
N PHE A 38 -23.39 -20.98 16.73
CA PHE A 38 -23.44 -20.82 18.18
C PHE A 38 -22.54 -19.70 18.68
N GLY A 39 -21.87 -18.95 17.76
CA GLY A 39 -20.95 -17.89 18.09
C GLY A 39 -19.54 -18.36 18.48
N LYS A 40 -19.23 -19.65 18.34
CA LYS A 40 -17.90 -20.17 18.60
C LYS A 40 -16.98 -19.87 17.42
N GLU A 41 -15.86 -19.23 17.71
CA GLU A 41 -14.82 -18.95 16.72
C GLU A 41 -14.26 -20.25 16.13
N LYS A 42 -14.25 -20.34 14.79
CA LYS A 42 -13.65 -21.42 14.03
C LYS A 42 -12.34 -21.00 13.37
N GLU A 43 -12.32 -19.80 12.82
CA GLU A 43 -11.18 -19.28 12.07
C GLU A 43 -10.98 -17.80 12.35
N ARG A 44 -9.71 -17.37 12.33
CA ARG A 44 -9.31 -15.99 12.51
C ARG A 44 -8.26 -15.63 11.46
N TYR A 45 -8.53 -14.60 10.69
CA TYR A 45 -7.67 -14.12 9.61
C TYR A 45 -7.24 -12.70 9.87
N LYS A 46 -5.94 -12.47 9.95
CA LYS A 46 -5.36 -11.14 10.03
C LYS A 46 -5.41 -10.48 8.66
N ILE A 47 -5.95 -9.28 8.61
CA ILE A 47 -6.14 -8.51 7.38
C ILE A 47 -5.08 -7.43 7.29
N PRO A 48 -4.24 -7.43 6.24
CA PRO A 48 -3.24 -6.40 6.05
C PRO A 48 -3.89 -5.07 5.64
N TYR A 49 -3.19 -3.97 5.96
CA TYR A 49 -3.55 -2.63 5.49
C TYR A 49 -3.63 -2.61 3.96
N GLY A 50 -4.66 -2.00 3.41
CA GLY A 50 -4.87 -1.89 1.98
C GLY A 50 -5.56 -3.09 1.33
N ALA A 51 -5.88 -4.13 2.08
CA ALA A 51 -6.63 -5.27 1.57
C ALA A 51 -8.06 -4.88 1.21
N THR A 52 -8.55 -5.42 0.10
CA THR A 52 -9.96 -5.30 -0.29
C THR A 52 -10.77 -6.34 0.46
N ILE A 53 -11.86 -5.92 1.07
CA ILE A 53 -12.78 -6.78 1.82
C ILE A 53 -14.00 -7.08 0.96
N ASN A 54 -14.24 -8.35 0.68
CA ASN A 54 -15.32 -8.81 -0.21
C ASN A 54 -16.60 -9.16 0.53
N ILE A 55 -16.62 -9.02 1.86
CA ILE A 55 -17.76 -9.37 2.71
C ILE A 55 -18.20 -8.18 3.56
N LYS A 56 -19.40 -8.28 4.09
CA LYS A 56 -19.94 -7.36 5.10
C LYS A 56 -19.83 -7.99 6.49
N ASP A 57 -19.81 -7.15 7.52
CA ASP A 57 -19.86 -7.60 8.90
C ASP A 57 -21.14 -8.40 9.16
N GLY A 58 -21.01 -9.57 9.78
CA GLY A 58 -22.10 -10.49 10.04
C GLY A 58 -22.59 -11.29 8.82
N GLN A 59 -21.88 -11.27 7.70
CA GLN A 59 -22.24 -12.04 6.50
C GLN A 59 -21.96 -13.53 6.68
N LYS A 60 -22.90 -14.37 6.21
CA LYS A 60 -22.67 -15.80 6.10
C LYS A 60 -21.67 -16.07 4.97
N VAL A 61 -20.73 -16.94 5.26
CA VAL A 61 -19.67 -17.39 4.34
C VAL A 61 -19.65 -18.91 4.29
N SER A 62 -19.28 -19.44 3.14
CA SER A 62 -19.10 -20.88 2.91
C SER A 62 -17.63 -21.21 2.67
N ALA A 63 -17.26 -22.44 2.92
CA ALA A 63 -15.90 -22.92 2.63
C ALA A 63 -15.53 -22.66 1.16
N GLY A 64 -14.38 -22.05 0.91
CA GLY A 64 -13.92 -21.62 -0.41
C GLY A 64 -14.24 -20.16 -0.76
N ASP A 65 -15.06 -19.45 0.02
CA ASP A 65 -15.35 -18.06 -0.23
C ASP A 65 -14.11 -17.17 -0.03
N VAL A 66 -13.88 -16.26 -0.96
CA VAL A 66 -12.80 -15.27 -0.88
C VAL A 66 -13.31 -14.05 -0.10
N ILE A 67 -12.93 -13.96 1.17
CA ILE A 67 -13.37 -12.89 2.08
C ILE A 67 -12.54 -11.62 1.97
N SER A 68 -11.29 -11.73 1.52
CA SER A 68 -10.39 -10.60 1.34
C SER A 68 -9.32 -10.90 0.30
N THR A 69 -8.87 -9.86 -0.42
CA THR A 69 -7.81 -9.93 -1.41
C THR A 69 -6.81 -8.81 -1.19
N TRP A 70 -5.52 -9.07 -1.42
CA TRP A 70 -4.44 -8.07 -1.35
C TRP A 70 -3.29 -8.49 -2.26
N ASP A 71 -2.43 -7.53 -2.58
CA ASP A 71 -1.17 -7.78 -3.28
C ASP A 71 -0.05 -8.02 -2.25
N PRO A 72 0.56 -9.22 -2.21
CA PRO A 72 1.65 -9.51 -1.28
C PRO A 72 2.98 -8.84 -1.66
N HIS A 73 3.10 -8.28 -2.87
CA HIS A 73 4.35 -7.72 -3.40
C HIS A 73 4.49 -6.21 -3.17
N THR A 74 3.41 -5.54 -2.83
CA THR A 74 3.40 -4.08 -2.62
C THR A 74 2.65 -3.70 -1.36
N HIS A 75 3.08 -2.60 -0.74
CA HIS A 75 2.36 -1.95 0.36
C HIS A 75 1.74 -0.66 -0.16
N PRO A 76 0.40 -0.56 -0.28
CA PRO A 76 -0.25 0.64 -0.76
C PRO A 76 -0.29 1.72 0.33
N ILE A 77 -0.21 2.99 -0.08
CA ILE A 77 -0.56 4.15 0.74
C ILE A 77 -1.92 4.63 0.26
N ILE A 78 -2.92 4.57 1.13
CA ILE A 78 -4.32 4.85 0.80
C ILE A 78 -4.76 6.13 1.48
N THR A 79 -5.52 6.96 0.75
CA THR A 79 -6.10 8.16 1.33
C THR A 79 -7.36 7.86 2.13
N GLU A 80 -7.50 8.50 3.29
CA GLU A 80 -8.68 8.39 4.14
C GLU A 80 -9.75 9.45 3.85
N ALA A 81 -9.41 10.45 3.03
CA ALA A 81 -10.31 11.54 2.70
C ALA A 81 -10.29 11.86 1.20
N SER A 82 -11.35 12.48 0.73
CA SER A 82 -11.45 13.00 -0.64
C SER A 82 -10.97 14.43 -0.70
N GLY A 83 -10.26 14.78 -1.77
CA GLY A 83 -9.75 16.13 -1.95
C GLY A 83 -8.89 16.25 -3.19
N THR A 84 -8.16 17.36 -3.28
CA THR A 84 -7.15 17.59 -4.30
C THR A 84 -5.78 17.34 -3.69
N ILE A 85 -4.95 16.56 -4.37
CA ILE A 85 -3.59 16.28 -3.92
C ILE A 85 -2.68 17.46 -4.27
N ARG A 86 -1.79 17.81 -3.36
CA ARG A 86 -0.75 18.80 -3.57
C ARG A 86 0.59 18.24 -3.14
N PHE A 87 1.52 18.20 -4.08
CA PHE A 87 2.88 17.76 -3.81
C PHE A 87 3.72 18.86 -3.17
N GLU A 88 4.51 18.48 -2.20
CA GLU A 88 5.50 19.33 -1.54
C GLU A 88 6.85 18.63 -1.56
N ASP A 89 7.91 19.38 -1.88
CA ASP A 89 9.28 18.87 -1.91
C ASP A 89 9.53 17.76 -2.95
N PHE A 90 8.75 17.73 -4.01
CA PHE A 90 8.96 16.87 -5.19
C PHE A 90 9.92 17.59 -6.14
N ILE A 91 11.22 17.33 -6.01
CA ILE A 91 12.29 17.93 -6.81
C ILE A 91 12.86 16.85 -7.72
N ASP A 92 12.66 17.02 -9.04
CA ASP A 92 13.15 16.05 -10.02
C ASP A 92 14.68 15.93 -9.97
N GLY A 93 15.17 14.69 -10.02
CA GLY A 93 16.60 14.37 -9.90
C GLY A 93 17.19 14.48 -8.48
N VAL A 94 16.41 14.96 -7.48
CA VAL A 94 16.86 15.11 -6.08
C VAL A 94 16.04 14.26 -5.13
N THR A 95 14.74 14.46 -5.08
CA THR A 95 13.82 13.70 -4.21
C THR A 95 12.99 12.70 -4.97
N VAL A 96 12.79 12.94 -6.27
CA VAL A 96 11.98 12.09 -7.15
C VAL A 96 12.65 11.91 -8.50
N THR A 97 12.30 10.86 -9.21
CA THR A 97 12.61 10.65 -10.62
C THR A 97 11.34 10.19 -11.34
N GLU A 98 11.11 10.73 -12.52
CA GLU A 98 10.01 10.31 -13.37
C GLU A 98 10.46 9.15 -14.25
N GLN A 99 9.70 8.06 -14.21
CA GLN A 99 9.90 6.91 -15.08
C GLN A 99 8.65 6.67 -15.90
N VAL A 100 8.80 6.73 -17.21
CA VAL A 100 7.72 6.39 -18.14
C VAL A 100 7.71 4.89 -18.34
N ASP A 101 6.57 4.27 -18.09
CA ASP A 101 6.33 2.87 -18.45
C ASP A 101 6.09 2.78 -19.97
N GLU A 102 7.04 2.19 -20.68
CA GLU A 102 6.99 2.06 -22.14
C GLU A 102 5.80 1.23 -22.65
N MET A 103 5.26 0.35 -21.80
CA MET A 103 4.12 -0.51 -22.17
C MET A 103 2.78 0.18 -21.99
N THR A 104 2.63 0.99 -20.96
CA THR A 104 1.36 1.68 -20.64
C THR A 104 1.34 3.15 -21.04
N GLY A 105 2.49 3.75 -21.30
CA GLY A 105 2.65 5.17 -21.58
C GLY A 105 2.37 6.08 -20.37
N LEU A 106 2.21 5.49 -19.18
CA LEU A 106 1.97 6.22 -17.95
C LEU A 106 3.30 6.61 -17.30
N SER A 107 3.41 7.85 -16.86
CA SER A 107 4.54 8.28 -16.05
C SER A 107 4.30 7.97 -14.58
N ASN A 108 5.26 7.29 -13.98
CA ASN A 108 5.31 7.00 -12.55
C ASN A 108 6.40 7.85 -11.91
N ILE A 109 6.12 8.41 -10.75
CA ILE A 109 7.09 9.15 -9.97
C ILE A 109 7.67 8.21 -8.91
N ILE A 110 8.98 7.99 -8.96
CA ILE A 110 9.69 7.15 -7.99
C ILE A 110 10.39 8.05 -6.97
N ILE A 111 10.16 7.78 -5.70
CA ILE A 111 10.81 8.50 -4.60
C ILE A 111 12.25 8.03 -4.48
N MET A 112 13.18 8.96 -4.59
CA MET A 112 14.62 8.69 -4.49
C MET A 112 15.09 8.65 -3.04
N ASP A 113 16.14 7.87 -2.78
CA ASP A 113 16.82 7.89 -1.50
C ASP A 113 17.87 9.02 -1.49
N SER A 114 17.60 10.09 -0.76
CA SER A 114 18.51 11.23 -0.64
C SER A 114 19.92 10.85 -0.12
N LYS A 115 20.03 9.75 0.62
CA LYS A 115 21.32 9.23 1.10
C LYS A 115 22.19 8.67 -0.04
N LYS A 116 21.58 8.15 -1.09
CA LYS A 116 22.29 7.58 -2.25
C LYS A 116 22.72 8.65 -3.26
N THR A 117 22.03 9.78 -3.26
CA THR A 117 22.29 10.87 -4.24
C THR A 117 23.35 11.86 -3.78
N GLY A 118 23.95 11.65 -2.57
CA GLY A 118 24.99 12.57 -2.04
C GLY A 118 24.46 13.95 -1.66
N SER A 119 23.15 14.12 -1.71
CA SER A 119 22.49 15.36 -1.31
C SER A 119 22.39 15.44 0.21
N THR A 120 22.90 16.48 0.80
CA THR A 120 22.74 16.83 2.23
C THR A 120 21.32 17.28 2.57
N SER A 121 20.40 17.22 1.62
CA SER A 121 19.02 17.65 1.79
C SER A 121 18.24 16.62 2.64
N THR A 122 17.82 17.06 3.82
CA THR A 122 16.91 16.32 4.73
C THR A 122 15.44 16.40 4.30
N VAL A 123 15.21 16.96 3.11
CA VAL A 123 13.87 17.19 2.56
C VAL A 123 13.24 15.86 2.14
N LYS A 124 12.03 15.60 2.64
CA LYS A 124 11.26 14.41 2.31
C LYS A 124 10.03 14.79 1.49
N PRO A 125 9.83 14.17 0.33
CA PRO A 125 8.64 14.44 -0.48
C PRO A 125 7.36 14.06 0.29
N LYS A 126 6.39 14.97 0.24
CA LYS A 126 5.09 14.83 0.92
C LYS A 126 3.97 15.16 -0.04
N ALA A 127 2.79 14.64 0.26
CA ALA A 127 1.56 15.04 -0.41
C ALA A 127 0.54 15.48 0.64
N SER A 128 0.01 16.67 0.47
CA SER A 128 -1.08 17.21 1.30
C SER A 128 -2.41 17.15 0.56
N LEU A 129 -3.48 16.99 1.31
CA LEU A 129 -4.84 17.05 0.80
C LEU A 129 -5.41 18.45 1.03
N VAL A 130 -5.92 19.06 -0.05
CA VAL A 130 -6.56 20.38 0.01
C VAL A 130 -7.99 20.30 -0.53
N ASN A 131 -8.83 21.19 -0.02
CA ASN A 131 -10.18 21.36 -0.53
C ASN A 131 -10.19 22.19 -1.83
N GLY A 132 -11.37 22.36 -2.44
CA GLY A 132 -11.52 23.16 -3.66
C GLY A 132 -11.13 24.64 -3.54
N ARG A 133 -10.85 25.12 -2.32
CA ARG A 133 -10.36 26.48 -2.02
C ARG A 133 -8.86 26.53 -1.71
N GLY A 134 -8.13 25.40 -1.83
CA GLY A 134 -6.71 25.29 -1.53
C GLY A 134 -6.37 25.22 -0.05
N GLN A 135 -7.35 25.02 0.83
CA GLN A 135 -7.13 24.90 2.26
C GLN A 135 -6.86 23.44 2.64
N PRO A 136 -5.96 23.16 3.60
CA PRO A 136 -5.68 21.80 4.04
C PRO A 136 -6.92 21.11 4.58
N ILE A 137 -7.11 19.85 4.22
CA ILE A 137 -8.14 19.00 4.80
C ILE A 137 -7.55 18.37 6.06
N MET A 138 -8.32 18.43 7.16
CA MET A 138 -7.91 17.90 8.46
C MET A 138 -8.42 16.47 8.63
N PHE A 139 -7.74 15.68 9.45
CA PHE A 139 -8.27 14.39 9.90
C PHE A 139 -9.55 14.59 10.69
N SER A 140 -10.53 13.70 10.49
CA SER A 140 -11.82 13.75 11.20
C SER A 140 -11.62 13.84 12.71
N GLY A 141 -12.12 14.94 13.29
CA GLY A 141 -12.07 15.17 14.73
C GLY A 141 -10.76 15.73 15.26
N THR A 142 -9.84 16.17 14.39
CA THR A 142 -8.58 16.80 14.78
C THR A 142 -8.32 18.08 13.98
N GLU A 143 -7.45 18.94 14.49
CA GLU A 143 -6.94 20.10 13.77
C GLU A 143 -5.65 19.80 13.00
N THR A 144 -5.33 18.52 12.81
CA THR A 144 -4.11 18.08 12.12
C THR A 144 -4.37 17.92 10.63
N PRO A 145 -3.61 18.60 9.76
CA PRO A 145 -3.75 18.46 8.31
C PRO A 145 -3.36 17.07 7.85
N ILE A 146 -4.06 16.57 6.83
CA ILE A 146 -3.75 15.29 6.21
C ILE A 146 -2.54 15.46 5.31
N VAL A 147 -1.41 14.91 5.74
CA VAL A 147 -0.16 14.90 4.99
C VAL A 147 0.37 13.47 4.93
N TYR A 148 0.69 13.04 3.71
CA TYR A 148 1.30 11.74 3.44
C TYR A 148 2.76 11.93 3.11
N THR A 149 3.66 11.26 3.85
CA THR A 149 5.09 11.23 3.56
C THR A 149 5.42 9.94 2.85
N PHE A 150 6.17 10.04 1.76
CA PHE A 150 6.55 8.88 0.96
C PHE A 150 7.94 8.38 1.34
N PRO A 151 8.11 7.08 1.64
CA PRO A 151 9.42 6.50 1.86
C PRO A 151 10.19 6.35 0.54
N PRO A 152 11.54 6.27 0.61
CA PRO A 152 12.35 5.96 -0.56
C PRO A 152 11.92 4.65 -1.24
N GLY A 153 11.90 4.66 -2.57
CA GLY A 153 11.45 3.52 -3.38
C GLY A 153 9.94 3.46 -3.61
N ALA A 154 9.15 4.33 -2.99
CA ALA A 154 7.72 4.40 -3.26
C ALA A 154 7.44 4.87 -4.70
N ILE A 155 6.48 4.23 -5.34
CA ILE A 155 6.01 4.56 -6.68
C ILE A 155 4.70 5.32 -6.56
N VAL A 156 4.70 6.59 -6.94
CA VAL A 156 3.54 7.49 -6.89
C VAL A 156 2.85 7.48 -8.25
N ASN A 157 1.58 7.05 -8.29
CA ASN A 157 0.81 6.87 -9.53
C ASN A 157 -0.16 8.04 -9.79
N ILE A 158 -0.10 9.09 -8.99
CA ILE A 158 -0.96 10.26 -9.08
C ILE A 158 -0.13 11.49 -9.47
N GLN A 159 -0.79 12.48 -10.04
CA GLN A 159 -0.16 13.75 -10.40
C GLN A 159 -0.57 14.86 -9.42
N ASP A 160 0.28 15.88 -9.33
CA ASP A 160 -0.04 17.09 -8.57
C ASP A 160 -1.32 17.76 -9.10
N GLY A 161 -2.18 18.19 -8.19
CA GLY A 161 -3.47 18.78 -8.54
C GLY A 161 -4.57 17.79 -8.89
N SER A 162 -4.32 16.49 -8.84
CA SER A 162 -5.33 15.45 -9.10
C SER A 162 -6.39 15.43 -8.01
N LYS A 163 -7.65 15.25 -8.43
CA LYS A 163 -8.75 14.95 -7.49
C LYS A 163 -8.72 13.48 -7.14
N ILE A 164 -8.71 13.19 -5.85
CA ILE A 164 -8.74 11.84 -5.31
C ILE A 164 -9.94 11.65 -4.40
N ASN A 165 -10.42 10.42 -4.34
CA ASN A 165 -11.50 10.01 -3.47
C ASN A 165 -10.95 9.21 -2.28
N ALA A 166 -11.68 9.22 -1.18
CA ALA A 166 -11.36 8.37 -0.05
C ALA A 166 -11.25 6.90 -0.49
N GLY A 167 -10.21 6.21 -0.04
CA GLY A 167 -9.91 4.82 -0.44
C GLY A 167 -9.04 4.67 -1.68
N ASP A 168 -8.67 5.76 -2.36
CA ASP A 168 -7.77 5.70 -3.51
C ASP A 168 -6.32 5.45 -3.08
N VAL A 169 -5.57 4.74 -3.91
CA VAL A 169 -4.15 4.47 -3.69
C VAL A 169 -3.33 5.64 -4.19
N LEU A 170 -2.57 6.29 -3.29
CA LEU A 170 -1.68 7.41 -3.62
C LEU A 170 -0.33 6.93 -4.15
N ALA A 171 0.21 5.91 -3.51
CA ALA A 171 1.50 5.34 -3.85
C ALA A 171 1.55 3.85 -3.48
N ARG A 172 2.51 3.15 -4.06
CA ARG A 172 2.80 1.74 -3.75
C ARG A 172 4.26 1.61 -3.36
N ILE A 173 4.51 0.92 -2.27
CA ILE A 173 5.87 0.62 -1.82
C ILE A 173 6.16 -0.82 -2.23
N PRO A 174 7.09 -1.08 -3.18
CA PRO A 174 7.48 -2.43 -3.52
C PRO A 174 8.14 -3.09 -2.29
N LEU A 175 7.71 -4.29 -1.96
CA LEU A 175 8.39 -5.11 -0.97
C LEU A 175 9.53 -5.83 -1.70
N GLU A 176 10.77 -5.54 -1.33
CA GLU A 176 11.90 -6.33 -1.80
C GLU A 176 11.69 -7.78 -1.35
N SER A 177 11.44 -8.68 -2.32
CA SER A 177 11.41 -10.08 -1.98
C SER A 177 12.82 -10.52 -1.66
N SER A 178 13.02 -11.19 -0.53
CA SER A 178 14.29 -11.79 -0.12
C SER A 178 14.89 -12.74 -1.18
N LYS A 179 14.10 -13.14 -2.17
CA LYS A 179 14.53 -13.94 -3.32
C LYS A 179 15.47 -13.21 -4.27
N THR A 180 15.44 -11.88 -4.36
CA THR A 180 16.37 -11.11 -5.20
C THR A 180 17.77 -11.02 -4.60
N SER A 181 17.91 -11.01 -3.29
CA SER A 181 19.23 -11.07 -2.65
C SER A 181 19.86 -12.46 -2.71
N ASP A 182 19.06 -13.53 -2.72
CA ASP A 182 19.54 -14.89 -2.92
C ASP A 182 20.06 -15.15 -4.35
N ILE A 183 19.45 -14.55 -5.36
CA ILE A 183 19.88 -14.69 -6.76
C ILE A 183 21.20 -13.93 -7.02
N THR A 184 21.38 -12.75 -6.44
CA THR A 184 22.63 -11.97 -6.50
C THR A 184 23.75 -12.59 -5.68
N GLY A 185 23.45 -13.31 -4.59
CA GLY A 185 24.39 -14.09 -3.80
C GLY A 185 24.82 -15.41 -4.47
N GLY A 186 24.01 -15.95 -5.40
CA GLY A 186 24.30 -17.19 -6.11
C GLY A 186 25.33 -17.04 -7.23
N LEU A 187 25.41 -15.89 -7.87
CA LEU A 187 26.38 -15.62 -8.95
C LEU A 187 27.84 -15.68 -8.50
N PRO A 188 28.30 -15.09 -7.39
CA PRO A 188 29.64 -15.25 -6.86
C PRO A 188 29.98 -16.70 -6.48
N ARG A 189 29.03 -17.42 -5.88
CA ARG A 189 29.22 -18.84 -5.52
C ARG A 189 29.38 -19.75 -6.74
N VAL A 190 28.67 -19.48 -7.82
CA VAL A 190 28.83 -20.23 -9.07
C VAL A 190 30.18 -19.93 -9.71
N ALA A 191 30.69 -18.69 -9.68
CA ALA A 191 31.99 -18.31 -10.12
C ALA A 191 33.09 -19.00 -9.29
N ASP A 192 32.99 -19.01 -7.96
CA ASP A 192 33.90 -19.71 -7.06
C ASP A 192 33.93 -21.23 -7.31
N LEU A 193 32.78 -21.84 -7.61
CA LEU A 193 32.71 -23.26 -7.96
C LEU A 193 33.37 -23.57 -9.33
N PHE A 194 33.34 -22.63 -10.27
CA PHE A 194 34.04 -22.78 -11.56
C PHE A 194 35.54 -22.56 -11.41
N GLU A 195 36.02 -21.67 -10.55
CA GLU A 195 37.44 -21.48 -10.25
C GLU A 195 38.04 -22.63 -9.48
N ALA A 196 37.31 -23.27 -8.59
CA ALA A 196 37.74 -24.45 -7.83
C ALA A 196 37.93 -25.72 -8.70
N ARG A 197 37.53 -25.69 -9.99
CA ARG A 197 37.68 -26.81 -10.93
C ARG A 197 38.86 -26.68 -11.90
N LYS A 198 39.76 -25.74 -11.72
CA LYS A 198 41.06 -25.72 -12.46
C LYS A 198 42.01 -26.68 -11.77
N PRO A 199 42.51 -27.70 -12.49
CA PRO A 199 43.56 -28.59 -11.96
C PRO A 199 44.88 -27.87 -11.80
#